data_49094df834d5f07834ba3d32553f35c9
#
_entry.id   49094df834d5f07834ba3d32553f35c9
#
_cell.length_a   1.000
_cell.length_b   1.000
_cell.length_c   1.000
_cell.angle_alpha   90.00
_cell.angle_beta   90.00
_cell.angle_gamma   90.00
#
_symmetry.space_group_name_H-M   'P 1'
#
loop_
_entity.id
_entity.type
_entity.pdbx_description
1 polymer ?
#
loop_
_entity_poly.entity_id
_entity_poly.type
_entity_poly.pdbx_seq_one_letter_code
_entity_poly.pdbx_strand_id
1 'polypeptide(L)'
;IKHDQIEWYRKSSSRVTARNKRILPSLAFFHIPLPEHETARWTCREFGEKQEGVCAPSVNTGLYSSFIEKRDVIGVFVGHDHNNDYMVDLDGNITLAYGRKTGYPSAYNETLSRGVRVINLHEDESVFDTYIRDLKGTYFHYQFEQKNKGSNIPRFSGSFVQEFLVANWDNERWNQEM
;
A
#
# COMPACT_ATOMS: atom_id res chain seq x y z
N ILE A 1 -2.87 -5.61 12.63
CA ILE A 1 -1.51 -6.15 12.44
C ILE A 1 -0.96 -6.55 13.81
N LYS A 2 -0.36 -7.73 13.94
CA LYS A 2 0.25 -8.25 15.17
C LYS A 2 1.78 -8.08 15.14
N HIS A 3 2.42 -8.20 16.32
CA HIS A 3 3.88 -8.05 16.42
C HIS A 3 4.67 -9.09 15.63
N ASP A 4 4.22 -10.33 15.57
CA ASP A 4 4.85 -11.40 14.79
C ASP A 4 4.85 -11.10 13.28
N GLN A 5 3.81 -10.43 12.77
CA GLN A 5 3.72 -9.99 11.39
C GLN A 5 4.72 -8.86 11.08
N ILE A 6 4.85 -7.91 12.01
CA ILE A 6 5.84 -6.82 11.90
C ILE A 6 7.25 -7.39 11.93
N GLU A 7 7.51 -8.34 12.84
CA GLU A 7 8.79 -9.01 12.93
C GLU A 7 9.12 -9.82 11.68
N TRP A 8 8.14 -10.54 11.14
CA TRP A 8 8.27 -11.24 9.85
C TRP A 8 8.64 -10.29 8.71
N TYR A 9 7.92 -9.15 8.60
CA TYR A 9 8.24 -8.12 7.61
C TYR A 9 9.68 -7.63 7.76
N ARG A 10 10.07 -7.22 8.98
CA ARG A 10 11.43 -6.71 9.27
C ARG A 10 12.52 -7.70 8.90
N LYS A 11 12.33 -8.99 9.23
CA LYS A 11 13.25 -10.07 8.86
C LYS A 11 13.30 -10.29 7.36
N SER A 12 12.15 -10.27 6.69
CA SER A 12 12.03 -10.45 5.24
C SER A 12 12.71 -9.32 4.47
N SER A 13 12.42 -8.06 4.82
CA SER A 13 13.07 -6.88 4.26
C SER A 13 14.60 -6.93 4.42
N SER A 14 15.09 -7.25 5.62
CA SER A 14 16.52 -7.40 5.88
C SER A 14 17.16 -8.51 5.04
N ARG A 15 16.48 -9.66 4.89
CA ARG A 15 16.97 -10.78 4.08
C ARG A 15 17.05 -10.41 2.59
N VAL A 16 16.02 -9.74 2.06
CA VAL A 16 15.99 -9.26 0.67
C VAL A 16 17.12 -8.26 0.43
N THR A 17 17.28 -7.28 1.33
CA THR A 17 18.36 -6.30 1.26
C THR A 17 19.75 -6.95 1.29
N ALA A 18 19.98 -7.91 2.19
CA ALA A 18 21.25 -8.60 2.30
C ALA A 18 21.59 -9.44 1.05
N ARG A 19 20.59 -10.14 0.50
CA ARG A 19 20.74 -10.94 -0.73
C ARG A 19 21.09 -10.08 -1.94
N ASN A 20 20.44 -8.93 -2.07
CA ASN A 20 20.61 -8.03 -3.22
C ASN A 20 21.70 -6.98 -3.00
N LYS A 21 22.29 -6.92 -1.80
CA LYS A 21 23.30 -5.91 -1.40
C LYS A 21 22.82 -4.46 -1.56
N ARG A 22 21.51 -4.27 -1.58
CA ARG A 22 20.83 -2.97 -1.69
C ARG A 22 19.40 -3.10 -1.21
N ILE A 23 18.78 -1.99 -0.82
CA ILE A 23 17.36 -1.90 -0.55
C ILE A 23 16.63 -1.96 -1.90
N LEU A 24 15.62 -2.82 -2.04
CA LEU A 24 14.73 -2.84 -3.19
C LEU A 24 13.41 -2.17 -2.81
N PRO A 25 12.86 -1.29 -3.66
CA PRO A 25 11.56 -0.71 -3.42
C PRO A 25 10.49 -1.81 -3.42
N SER A 26 9.52 -1.69 -2.54
CA SER A 26 8.44 -2.65 -2.38
C SER A 26 7.09 -1.98 -2.19
N LEU A 27 6.02 -2.71 -2.46
CA LEU A 27 4.64 -2.31 -2.18
C LEU A 27 4.06 -3.26 -1.14
N ALA A 28 3.29 -2.71 -0.20
CA ALA A 28 2.60 -3.48 0.82
C ALA A 28 1.09 -3.53 0.52
N PHE A 29 0.50 -4.73 0.63
CA PHE A 29 -0.92 -4.96 0.40
C PHE A 29 -1.52 -5.69 1.59
N PHE A 30 -2.58 -5.15 2.16
CA PHE A 30 -3.35 -5.79 3.21
C PHE A 30 -4.76 -5.17 3.30
N HIS A 31 -5.68 -5.81 4.04
CA HIS A 31 -7.08 -5.44 3.97
C HIS A 31 -7.46 -4.20 4.79
N ILE A 32 -7.15 -4.21 6.10
CA ILE A 32 -7.59 -3.18 7.04
C ILE A 32 -6.58 -2.01 7.03
N PRO A 33 -7.03 -0.75 6.87
CA PRO A 33 -6.12 0.40 6.81
C PRO A 33 -5.32 0.58 8.10
N LEU A 34 -4.18 1.23 8.00
CA LEU A 34 -3.40 1.67 9.15
C LEU A 34 -4.00 2.97 9.72
N PRO A 35 -3.81 3.26 11.03
CA PRO A 35 -4.19 4.55 11.62
C PRO A 35 -3.60 5.76 10.87
N GLU A 36 -2.45 5.59 10.23
CA GLU A 36 -1.79 6.62 9.43
C GLU A 36 -2.60 7.07 8.20
N HIS A 37 -3.51 6.24 7.66
CA HIS A 37 -4.41 6.64 6.58
C HIS A 37 -5.34 7.80 7.02
N GLU A 38 -5.81 7.80 8.27
CA GLU A 38 -6.59 8.91 8.81
C GLU A 38 -5.71 10.11 9.18
N THR A 39 -4.55 9.86 9.80
CA THR A 39 -3.61 10.92 10.19
C THR A 39 -3.07 11.68 8.98
N ALA A 40 -2.66 10.98 7.93
CA ALA A 40 -2.14 11.57 6.70
C ALA A 40 -3.13 12.52 6.03
N ARG A 41 -4.41 12.21 6.08
CA ARG A 41 -5.49 13.04 5.55
C ARG A 41 -5.48 14.46 6.09
N TRP A 42 -5.19 14.63 7.37
CA TRP A 42 -5.20 15.95 8.02
C TRP A 42 -3.96 16.79 7.69
N THR A 43 -2.89 16.15 7.23
CA THR A 43 -1.60 16.79 6.99
C THR A 43 -1.21 16.88 5.52
N CYS A 44 -1.85 16.08 4.65
CA CYS A 44 -1.49 15.94 3.25
C CYS A 44 -2.70 16.14 2.33
N ARG A 45 -2.41 16.45 1.07
CA ARG A 45 -3.45 16.56 0.05
C ARG A 45 -3.94 15.16 -0.34
N GLU A 46 -5.24 14.93 -0.20
CA GLU A 46 -5.92 13.73 -0.72
C GLU A 46 -6.02 13.79 -2.25
N PHE A 47 -5.89 12.63 -2.88
CA PHE A 47 -6.10 12.44 -4.30
C PHE A 47 -7.00 11.22 -4.53
N GLY A 48 -8.18 11.41 -5.07
CA GLY A 48 -9.22 10.40 -5.22
C GLY A 48 -10.48 10.73 -4.42
N GLU A 49 -11.33 9.73 -4.18
CA GLU A 49 -12.64 9.87 -3.52
C GLU A 49 -12.60 9.31 -2.10
N LYS A 50 -13.07 10.10 -1.15
CA LYS A 50 -13.28 9.70 0.23
C LYS A 50 -14.72 10.01 0.64
N GLN A 51 -15.53 8.96 0.80
CA GLN A 51 -16.95 9.07 1.10
C GLN A 51 -17.34 8.43 2.44
N GLU A 52 -16.39 7.80 3.15
CA GLU A 52 -16.62 7.26 4.48
C GLU A 52 -15.38 7.41 5.39
N GLY A 53 -15.56 7.19 6.71
CA GLY A 53 -14.48 7.22 7.68
C GLY A 53 -13.45 6.12 7.46
N VAL A 54 -12.27 6.28 8.03
CA VAL A 54 -11.23 5.25 8.04
C VAL A 54 -11.48 4.31 9.21
N CYS A 55 -11.78 3.04 8.92
CA CYS A 55 -11.98 1.99 9.93
C CYS A 55 -10.65 1.29 10.27
N ALA A 56 -9.69 2.04 10.77
CA ALA A 56 -8.43 1.52 11.24
C ALA A 56 -8.56 0.93 12.68
N PRO A 57 -7.68 -0.02 13.07
CA PRO A 57 -7.61 -0.49 14.44
C PRO A 57 -7.34 0.64 15.44
N SER A 58 -7.97 0.58 16.60
CA SER A 58 -7.75 1.56 17.69
C SER A 58 -6.32 1.51 18.26
N VAL A 59 -5.63 0.38 18.10
CA VAL A 59 -4.25 0.19 18.55
C VAL A 59 -3.31 0.24 17.35
N ASN A 60 -2.41 1.22 17.34
CA ASN A 60 -1.32 1.27 16.39
C ASN A 60 -0.18 0.39 16.88
N THR A 61 0.13 -0.67 16.16
CA THR A 61 1.19 -1.62 16.50
C THR A 61 2.56 -1.27 15.94
N GLY A 62 2.68 -0.18 15.16
CA GLY A 62 3.94 0.34 14.66
C GLY A 62 4.43 -0.26 13.34
N LEU A 63 3.54 -0.83 12.52
CA LEU A 63 3.93 -1.33 11.19
C LEU A 63 4.47 -0.20 10.31
N TYR A 64 3.81 0.96 10.30
CA TYR A 64 4.25 2.12 9.51
C TYR A 64 5.66 2.59 9.91
N SER A 65 5.94 2.65 11.20
CA SER A 65 7.29 2.97 11.71
C SER A 65 8.34 1.99 11.20
N SER A 66 7.98 0.70 11.06
CA SER A 66 8.87 -0.31 10.50
C SER A 66 9.13 -0.10 9.01
N PHE A 67 8.14 0.39 8.24
CA PHE A 67 8.35 0.79 6.84
C PHE A 67 9.33 1.95 6.72
N ILE A 68 9.17 2.98 7.54
CA ILE A 68 10.10 4.12 7.60
C ILE A 68 11.53 3.68 7.95
N GLU A 69 11.67 2.80 8.94
CA GLU A 69 12.99 2.27 9.35
C GLU A 69 13.66 1.47 8.23
N LYS A 70 12.93 0.59 7.56
CA LYS A 70 13.45 -0.29 6.50
C LYS A 70 13.65 0.43 5.17
N ARG A 71 12.91 1.49 4.89
CA ARG A 71 13.03 2.33 3.69
C ARG A 71 12.79 1.60 2.37
N ASP A 72 12.18 0.44 2.39
CA ASP A 72 11.89 -0.35 1.19
C ASP A 72 10.47 -0.13 0.68
N VAL A 73 9.49 0.08 1.57
CA VAL A 73 8.10 0.29 1.18
C VAL A 73 7.90 1.72 0.65
N ILE A 74 7.45 1.82 -0.61
CA ILE A 74 7.13 3.09 -1.27
C ILE A 74 5.62 3.31 -1.45
N GLY A 75 4.81 2.26 -1.25
CA GLY A 75 3.35 2.35 -1.33
C GLY A 75 2.67 1.28 -0.49
N VAL A 76 1.56 1.65 0.13
CA VAL A 76 0.69 0.78 0.94
C VAL A 76 -0.71 0.83 0.35
N PHE A 77 -1.26 -0.32 0.00
CA PHE A 77 -2.57 -0.44 -0.61
C PHE A 77 -3.49 -1.27 0.27
N VAL A 78 -4.66 -0.71 0.59
CA VAL A 78 -5.65 -1.29 1.52
C VAL A 78 -7.03 -1.35 0.90
N GLY A 79 -7.95 -2.03 1.57
CA GLY A 79 -9.37 -2.11 1.25
C GLY A 79 -10.23 -1.73 2.44
N HIS A 80 -11.19 -2.59 2.82
CA HIS A 80 -12.06 -2.50 3.99
C HIS A 80 -13.14 -1.43 3.88
N ASP A 81 -12.79 -0.17 3.70
CA ASP A 81 -13.71 0.95 3.60
C ASP A 81 -14.16 1.10 2.14
N HIS A 82 -15.39 0.60 1.84
CA HIS A 82 -15.85 0.35 0.47
C HIS A 82 -16.14 1.61 -0.35
N ASN A 83 -16.33 2.76 0.32
CA ASN A 83 -16.61 4.04 -0.32
C ASN A 83 -15.41 4.97 -0.34
N ASN A 84 -14.21 4.42 -0.17
CA ASN A 84 -12.95 5.13 -0.30
C ASN A 84 -12.12 4.55 -1.45
N ASP A 85 -11.49 5.44 -2.23
CA ASP A 85 -10.44 5.09 -3.17
C ASP A 85 -9.32 6.14 -3.20
N TYR A 86 -9.30 7.02 -2.22
CA TYR A 86 -8.30 8.06 -2.13
C TYR A 86 -6.90 7.52 -1.83
N MET A 87 -5.92 8.35 -2.06
CA MET A 87 -4.54 8.17 -1.65
C MET A 87 -3.95 9.46 -1.11
N VAL A 88 -2.93 9.34 -0.29
CA VAL A 88 -2.17 10.44 0.30
C VAL A 88 -0.70 10.04 0.37
N ASP A 89 0.20 11.01 0.23
CA ASP A 89 1.63 10.82 0.48
C ASP A 89 1.97 11.30 1.88
N LEU A 90 2.23 10.38 2.77
CA LEU A 90 2.67 10.70 4.12
C LEU A 90 4.20 10.81 4.15
N ASP A 91 4.69 11.92 4.73
CA ASP A 91 6.12 12.24 4.85
C ASP A 91 6.89 12.26 3.51
N GLY A 92 6.16 12.28 2.39
CA GLY A 92 6.72 12.39 1.05
C GLY A 92 7.47 11.16 0.54
N ASN A 93 7.38 10.02 1.26
CA ASN A 93 8.13 8.81 0.95
C ASN A 93 7.28 7.56 0.79
N ILE A 94 6.08 7.52 1.36
CA ILE A 94 5.19 6.37 1.28
C ILE A 94 3.79 6.84 0.89
N THR A 95 3.30 6.36 -0.25
CA THR A 95 1.90 6.56 -0.65
C THR A 95 1.00 5.60 0.10
N LEU A 96 0.02 6.12 0.83
CA LEU A 96 -1.05 5.34 1.46
C LEU A 96 -2.30 5.42 0.58
N ALA A 97 -2.81 4.31 0.10
CA ALA A 97 -3.86 4.27 -0.90
C ALA A 97 -4.92 3.21 -0.59
N TYR A 98 -6.17 3.51 -0.93
CA TYR A 98 -7.24 2.53 -1.00
C TYR A 98 -7.35 1.91 -2.39
N GLY A 99 -7.73 0.63 -2.44
CA GLY A 99 -8.28 0.02 -3.64
C GLY A 99 -9.71 0.50 -3.91
N ARG A 100 -10.22 0.30 -5.12
CA ARG A 100 -11.63 0.52 -5.46
C ARG A 100 -12.43 -0.76 -5.21
N LYS A 101 -13.64 -0.65 -4.60
CA LYS A 101 -14.55 -1.78 -4.46
C LYS A 101 -14.89 -2.38 -5.82
N THR A 102 -14.86 -3.71 -5.93
CA THR A 102 -15.15 -4.44 -7.17
C THR A 102 -16.45 -5.24 -7.07
N GLY A 103 -16.68 -5.89 -5.94
CA GLY A 103 -17.80 -6.82 -5.74
C GLY A 103 -19.16 -6.14 -5.61
N TYR A 104 -20.20 -6.78 -6.19
CA TYR A 104 -21.58 -6.29 -6.12
C TYR A 104 -22.16 -6.31 -4.70
N PRO A 105 -22.01 -7.36 -3.89
CA PRO A 105 -22.59 -7.42 -2.55
C PRO A 105 -22.02 -6.39 -1.56
N SER A 106 -20.83 -5.86 -1.85
CA SER A 106 -20.13 -4.95 -0.97
C SER A 106 -20.43 -3.46 -1.20
N ALA A 107 -21.50 -3.13 -1.92
CA ALA A 107 -21.81 -1.73 -2.19
C ALA A 107 -22.75 -1.17 -1.13
N TYR A 108 -22.26 -0.28 -0.30
CA TYR A 108 -23.08 0.53 0.61
C TYR A 108 -23.63 1.78 -0.07
N ASN A 109 -22.90 2.34 -1.03
CA ASN A 109 -23.23 3.57 -1.71
C ASN A 109 -22.97 3.41 -3.21
N GLU A 110 -23.98 3.74 -4.02
CA GLU A 110 -23.91 3.65 -5.49
C GLU A 110 -23.16 4.84 -6.12
N THR A 111 -22.86 5.90 -5.36
CA THR A 111 -22.16 7.07 -5.90
C THR A 111 -20.73 6.75 -6.31
N LEU A 112 -20.06 5.81 -5.63
CA LEU A 112 -18.76 5.32 -6.01
C LEU A 112 -18.90 4.05 -6.86
N SER A 113 -18.74 4.18 -8.18
CA SER A 113 -18.85 3.06 -9.13
C SER A 113 -17.84 1.95 -8.79
N ARG A 114 -18.22 0.72 -9.11
CA ARG A 114 -17.32 -0.45 -8.98
C ARG A 114 -16.22 -0.40 -10.00
N GLY A 115 -15.03 -0.77 -9.57
CA GLY A 115 -13.86 -0.73 -10.42
C GLY A 115 -12.67 -1.41 -9.79
N VAL A 116 -11.50 -1.08 -10.27
CA VAL A 116 -10.23 -1.57 -9.77
C VAL A 116 -9.23 -0.42 -9.67
N ARG A 117 -8.29 -0.53 -8.74
CA ARG A 117 -7.06 0.26 -8.79
C ARG A 117 -6.03 -0.52 -9.59
N VAL A 118 -5.51 0.09 -10.63
CA VAL A 118 -4.39 -0.44 -11.41
C VAL A 118 -3.11 0.19 -10.88
N ILE A 119 -2.06 -0.62 -10.78
CA ILE A 119 -0.74 -0.20 -10.33
C ILE A 119 0.27 -0.68 -11.37
N ASN A 120 0.99 0.24 -11.98
CA ASN A 120 2.04 -0.05 -12.93
C ASN A 120 3.40 0.15 -12.25
N LEU A 121 4.23 -0.87 -12.26
CA LEU A 121 5.60 -0.81 -11.76
C LEU A 121 6.55 -0.56 -12.93
N HIS A 122 7.47 0.39 -12.76
CA HIS A 122 8.48 0.70 -13.74
C HIS A 122 9.80 0.00 -13.36
N GLU A 123 10.21 -0.99 -14.15
CA GLU A 123 11.35 -1.87 -13.83
C GLU A 123 12.67 -1.11 -13.67
N ASP A 124 12.90 -0.09 -14.46
CA ASP A 124 14.14 0.69 -14.47
C ASP A 124 14.15 1.85 -13.47
N GLU A 125 13.03 2.09 -12.80
CA GLU A 125 12.83 3.20 -11.88
C GLU A 125 12.27 2.70 -10.54
N SER A 126 12.58 3.40 -9.46
CA SER A 126 12.00 3.09 -8.14
C SER A 126 10.68 3.83 -7.93
N VAL A 127 9.80 3.74 -8.95
CA VAL A 127 8.53 4.46 -9.00
C VAL A 127 7.40 3.56 -9.49
N PHE A 128 6.19 3.99 -9.23
CA PHE A 128 5.00 3.40 -9.78
C PHE A 128 4.02 4.49 -10.20
N ASP A 129 3.15 4.20 -11.12
CA ASP A 129 1.95 4.97 -11.36
C ASP A 129 0.70 4.14 -11.01
N THR A 130 -0.37 4.81 -10.69
CA THR A 130 -1.63 4.14 -10.36
C THR A 130 -2.82 4.98 -10.82
N TYR A 131 -3.92 4.29 -11.12
CA TYR A 131 -5.18 4.92 -11.50
C TYR A 131 -6.36 4.02 -11.14
N ILE A 132 -7.54 4.62 -11.10
CA ILE A 132 -8.79 3.88 -10.97
C ILE A 132 -9.36 3.62 -12.36
N ARG A 133 -9.81 2.40 -12.61
CA ARG A 133 -10.54 2.00 -13.80
C ARG A 133 -11.87 1.37 -13.44
N ASP A 134 -12.94 1.83 -14.05
CA ASP A 134 -14.27 1.22 -14.00
C ASP A 134 -14.81 1.00 -15.43
N LEU A 135 -16.09 0.62 -15.55
CA LEU A 135 -16.73 0.41 -16.84
C LEU A 135 -16.93 1.69 -17.66
N LYS A 136 -16.87 2.86 -17.03
CA LYS A 136 -17.08 4.15 -17.68
C LYS A 136 -15.79 4.80 -18.14
N GLY A 137 -14.63 4.43 -17.53
CA GLY A 137 -13.37 5.04 -17.92
C GLY A 137 -12.26 4.85 -16.90
N THR A 138 -11.28 5.74 -16.99
CA THR A 138 -10.09 5.77 -16.14
C THR A 138 -10.03 7.12 -15.43
N TYR A 139 -9.77 7.10 -14.14
CA TYR A 139 -9.82 8.26 -13.24
C TYR A 139 -8.61 8.29 -12.33
N PHE A 140 -8.27 9.48 -11.81
CA PHE A 140 -7.27 9.68 -10.77
C PHE A 140 -5.92 9.05 -11.09
N HIS A 141 -5.34 9.43 -12.22
CA HIS A 141 -3.95 9.11 -12.54
C HIS A 141 -3.01 9.78 -11.56
N TYR A 142 -2.15 8.98 -10.96
CA TYR A 142 -1.14 9.41 -10.01
C TYR A 142 0.19 8.74 -10.36
N GLN A 143 1.25 9.53 -10.35
CA GLN A 143 2.62 9.06 -10.50
C GLN A 143 3.36 9.33 -9.19
N PHE A 144 3.92 8.28 -8.61
CA PHE A 144 4.77 8.43 -7.43
C PHE A 144 6.06 9.15 -7.83
N GLU A 145 6.26 10.33 -7.28
CA GLU A 145 7.48 11.10 -7.44
C GLU A 145 8.29 11.05 -6.15
N GLN A 146 9.49 10.49 -6.24
CA GLN A 146 10.39 10.49 -5.11
C GLN A 146 10.94 11.89 -4.84
N LYS A 147 10.49 12.51 -3.75
CA LYS A 147 10.84 13.91 -3.41
C LYS A 147 12.31 14.12 -3.00
N ASN A 148 13.04 13.07 -2.67
CA ASN A 148 14.43 13.14 -2.21
C ASN A 148 15.42 12.53 -3.22
N LYS A 149 15.79 13.27 -4.25
CA LYS A 149 16.83 12.88 -5.23
C LYS A 149 18.24 12.72 -4.64
N GLY A 150 18.45 12.89 -3.34
CA GLY A 150 19.76 12.84 -2.68
C GLY A 150 20.04 11.60 -1.84
N SER A 151 19.07 10.73 -1.60
CA SER A 151 19.28 9.46 -0.90
C SER A 151 19.48 8.33 -1.90
N ASN A 152 20.46 7.45 -1.65
CA ASN A 152 20.74 6.24 -2.43
C ASN A 152 19.56 5.26 -2.37
N ILE A 153 18.42 5.60 -2.99
CA ILE A 153 17.30 4.70 -3.12
C ILE A 153 17.46 3.92 -4.41
N PRO A 154 17.36 2.60 -4.34
CA PRO A 154 17.69 1.71 -5.44
C PRO A 154 16.66 1.77 -6.55
N ARG A 155 17.11 1.60 -7.78
CA ARG A 155 16.26 1.43 -8.96
C ARG A 155 15.78 -0.02 -9.07
N PHE A 156 14.57 -0.24 -9.58
CA PHE A 156 14.14 -1.56 -10.05
C PHE A 156 15.08 -1.99 -11.18
N SER A 157 15.63 -3.19 -11.13
CA SER A 157 16.33 -3.79 -12.26
C SER A 157 15.56 -5.02 -12.72
N GLY A 158 15.39 -5.16 -14.02
CA GLY A 158 14.45 -6.06 -14.73
C GLY A 158 14.42 -7.55 -14.41
N SER A 159 15.17 -8.05 -13.42
CA SER A 159 15.12 -9.46 -12.99
C SER A 159 14.31 -9.70 -11.69
N PHE A 160 13.67 -8.69 -11.11
CA PHE A 160 13.13 -8.76 -9.75
C PHE A 160 11.64 -8.46 -9.57
N VAL A 161 10.87 -8.34 -10.64
CA VAL A 161 9.40 -8.17 -10.57
C VAL A 161 8.69 -9.35 -9.90
N GLN A 162 9.37 -10.47 -9.65
CA GLN A 162 8.78 -11.68 -9.09
C GLN A 162 8.85 -11.83 -7.55
N GLU A 163 9.55 -10.98 -6.84
CA GLU A 163 9.53 -11.02 -5.37
C GLU A 163 8.53 -10.01 -4.79
N PHE A 164 7.26 -10.09 -5.18
CA PHE A 164 6.20 -9.49 -4.39
C PHE A 164 6.21 -10.14 -3.01
N LEU A 165 6.39 -9.35 -1.96
CA LEU A 165 5.98 -9.73 -0.62
C LEU A 165 4.43 -9.72 -0.59
N VAL A 166 3.81 -10.59 -1.38
CA VAL A 166 2.46 -11.03 -1.09
C VAL A 166 2.61 -11.76 0.23
N ALA A 167 2.08 -11.19 1.31
CA ALA A 167 1.80 -11.97 2.48
C ALA A 167 0.79 -13.03 2.03
N ASN A 168 1.27 -14.16 1.53
CA ASN A 168 0.50 -15.37 1.42
C ASN A 168 0.11 -15.71 2.85
N TRP A 169 -1.03 -15.21 3.22
CA TRP A 169 -1.70 -15.51 4.44
C TRP A 169 -2.14 -16.96 4.30
N ASP A 170 -1.42 -17.84 4.92
CA ASP A 170 -1.79 -19.24 5.03
C ASP A 170 -3.07 -19.32 5.88
N ASN A 171 -4.22 -19.39 5.21
CA ASN A 171 -5.54 -19.53 5.86
C ASN A 171 -5.62 -20.78 6.74
N GLU A 172 -4.68 -21.71 6.63
CA GLU A 172 -4.67 -22.95 7.44
C GLU A 172 -4.28 -22.71 8.91
N ARG A 173 -3.56 -21.64 9.22
CA ARG A 173 -3.14 -21.35 10.60
C ARG A 173 -4.25 -20.75 11.47
N TRP A 174 -5.28 -20.14 10.86
CA TRP A 174 -6.39 -19.51 11.59
C TRP A 174 -7.44 -20.49 12.11
N ASN A 175 -7.54 -21.67 11.49
CA ASN A 175 -8.53 -22.70 11.89
C ASN A 175 -8.06 -23.61 13.02
N GLN A 176 -6.87 -23.41 13.58
CA GLN A 176 -6.34 -24.24 14.68
C GLN A 176 -6.38 -23.55 16.06
N GLU A 177 -6.78 -22.29 16.15
CA GLU A 177 -6.79 -21.52 17.40
C GLU A 177 -8.18 -20.93 17.76
N MET A 178 -9.28 -21.46 17.20
CA MET A 178 -10.65 -21.15 17.68
C MET A 178 -11.28 -22.37 18.33
#